data_36f22e2ab6d841865512b80551bd3cbb
#
_entry.id   36f22e2ab6d841865512b80551bd3cbb
#
_cell.length_a   1.000
_cell.length_b   1.000
_cell.length_c   1.000
_cell.angle_alpha   90.00
_cell.angle_beta   90.00
_cell.angle_gamma   90.00
#
_symmetry.space_group_name_H-M   'P 1'
#
loop_
_entity.id
_entity.type
_entity.pdbx_description
1 polymer ?
#
loop_
_entity_poly.entity_id
_entity_poly.type
_entity_poly.pdbx_seq_one_letter_code
_entity_poly.pdbx_strand_id
1 'polypeptide(L)'
;MEEIPVYLFTGFMDSGKTSLILETLFENDFTEEDRGLIIACEDGDVEYDEEKLAGINVKLATIDEEEDFNAKTLETLNEAYKPQVIFIEYNGTWGMDTLKETELPEGWVVVQSLATADATTFEMYLANMRTMIMEQLFDADVVIFNRCDDDTPREKFRRNVKALNRKAQIVYERKDGTLDEREMEDVPFDTSADFIELSDADYGLWYLDAMDNPKKYDGKTIKFLALVYNPDKMKKGVFVPGRFAMTCCVEDITFIGFKCKYPDCLLYTSPSPRD
;
A
#
# COMPACT_ATOMS: atom_id res chain seq x y z
N MET A 1 13.49 -21.39 18.45
CA MET A 1 12.20 -21.84 17.93
C MET A 1 12.21 -21.58 16.44
N GLU A 2 11.55 -22.39 15.67
CA GLU A 2 11.38 -22.18 14.23
C GLU A 2 10.38 -21.05 14.04
N GLU A 3 10.67 -20.08 13.18
CA GLU A 3 9.75 -18.98 12.88
C GLU A 3 8.61 -19.51 12.01
N ILE A 4 7.38 -19.13 12.34
CA ILE A 4 6.17 -19.51 11.61
C ILE A 4 5.74 -18.28 10.79
N PRO A 5 5.85 -18.33 9.46
CA PRO A 5 5.50 -17.21 8.61
C PRO A 5 4.00 -16.95 8.61
N VAL A 6 3.63 -15.69 8.77
CA VAL A 6 2.27 -15.18 8.69
C VAL A 6 2.14 -14.31 7.45
N TYR A 7 1.22 -14.65 6.57
CA TYR A 7 0.78 -13.85 5.45
C TYR A 7 -0.52 -13.15 5.83
N LEU A 8 -0.48 -11.83 5.83
CA LEU A 8 -1.62 -11.01 6.24
C LEU A 8 -2.33 -10.45 5.00
N PHE A 9 -3.64 -10.69 4.91
CA PHE A 9 -4.48 -10.19 3.84
C PHE A 9 -5.45 -9.16 4.38
N THR A 10 -5.34 -7.94 3.91
CA THR A 10 -6.20 -6.82 4.27
C THR A 10 -6.94 -6.30 3.02
N GLY A 11 -7.82 -5.36 3.20
CA GLY A 11 -8.65 -4.80 2.12
C GLY A 11 -10.11 -4.79 2.51
N PHE A 12 -10.87 -3.91 1.88
CA PHE A 12 -12.28 -3.74 2.19
C PHE A 12 -13.10 -4.98 1.82
N MET A 13 -14.37 -5.04 2.29
CA MET A 13 -15.26 -6.15 1.99
C MET A 13 -15.33 -6.42 0.48
N ASP A 14 -15.42 -7.67 0.10
CA ASP A 14 -15.52 -8.15 -1.29
C ASP A 14 -14.37 -7.68 -2.21
N SER A 15 -13.27 -7.24 -1.64
CA SER A 15 -12.11 -6.80 -2.41
C SER A 15 -11.31 -7.94 -3.06
N GLY A 16 -11.67 -9.20 -2.79
CA GLY A 16 -11.04 -10.39 -3.38
C GLY A 16 -9.96 -11.04 -2.53
N LYS A 17 -9.91 -10.80 -1.22
CA LYS A 17 -8.95 -11.43 -0.28
C LYS A 17 -9.00 -12.96 -0.34
N THR A 18 -10.20 -13.52 -0.15
CA THR A 18 -10.43 -14.98 -0.20
C THR A 18 -9.95 -15.60 -1.51
N SER A 19 -10.28 -14.95 -2.64
CA SER A 19 -9.83 -15.42 -3.97
C SER A 19 -8.31 -15.45 -4.09
N LEU A 20 -7.65 -14.39 -3.63
CA LEU A 20 -6.18 -14.29 -3.65
C LEU A 20 -5.52 -15.36 -2.77
N ILE A 21 -6.08 -15.64 -1.58
CA ILE A 21 -5.59 -16.70 -0.70
C ILE A 21 -5.74 -18.07 -1.38
N LEU A 22 -6.90 -18.35 -1.95
CA LEU A 22 -7.15 -19.62 -2.64
C LEU A 22 -6.24 -19.81 -3.86
N GLU A 23 -6.05 -18.76 -4.66
CA GLU A 23 -5.13 -18.77 -5.80
C GLU A 23 -3.70 -19.03 -5.35
N THR A 24 -3.24 -18.33 -4.30
CA THR A 24 -1.91 -18.53 -3.72
C THR A 24 -1.70 -19.98 -3.27
N LEU A 25 -2.69 -20.58 -2.63
CA LEU A 25 -2.61 -21.93 -2.10
C LEU A 25 -2.63 -23.01 -3.18
N PHE A 26 -3.47 -22.85 -4.20
CA PHE A 26 -3.70 -23.90 -5.19
C PHE A 26 -2.84 -23.80 -6.44
N GLU A 27 -2.35 -22.61 -6.80
CA GLU A 27 -1.57 -22.42 -8.03
C GLU A 27 -0.05 -22.48 -7.81
N ASN A 28 0.43 -22.29 -6.57
CA ASN A 28 1.85 -22.16 -6.30
C ASN A 28 2.44 -23.30 -5.46
N ASP A 29 1.72 -24.41 -5.27
CA ASP A 29 2.16 -25.57 -4.44
C ASP A 29 2.71 -25.14 -3.06
N PHE A 30 2.12 -24.07 -2.50
CA PHE A 30 2.67 -23.29 -1.40
C PHE A 30 2.75 -24.06 -0.08
N THR A 31 1.98 -25.15 0.06
CA THR A 31 1.84 -25.92 1.32
C THR A 31 2.04 -27.41 1.16
N GLU A 32 2.69 -27.89 0.07
CA GLU A 32 2.78 -29.34 -0.23
C GLU A 32 3.27 -30.20 0.96
N GLU A 33 4.15 -29.66 1.81
CA GLU A 33 4.71 -30.39 2.96
C GLU A 33 4.33 -29.75 4.31
N ASP A 34 3.82 -28.53 4.34
CA ASP A 34 3.57 -27.75 5.56
C ASP A 34 2.12 -27.81 6.02
N ARG A 35 1.90 -27.75 7.33
CA ARG A 35 0.58 -27.58 7.91
C ARG A 35 0.17 -26.12 7.84
N GLY A 36 -0.76 -25.81 6.94
CA GLY A 36 -1.32 -24.47 6.79
C GLY A 36 -2.50 -24.22 7.72
N LEU A 37 -2.64 -22.98 8.17
CA LEU A 37 -3.82 -22.48 8.88
C LEU A 37 -4.31 -21.20 8.21
N ILE A 38 -5.57 -21.19 7.77
CA ILE A 38 -6.28 -19.98 7.41
C ILE A 38 -7.05 -19.51 8.63
N ILE A 39 -6.92 -18.24 8.98
CA ILE A 39 -7.77 -17.55 9.97
C ILE A 39 -8.61 -16.56 9.19
N ALA A 40 -9.88 -16.90 8.93
CA ALA A 40 -10.83 -16.04 8.22
C ALA A 40 -11.62 -15.19 9.23
N CYS A 41 -11.55 -13.88 9.06
CA CYS A 41 -12.24 -12.92 9.92
C CYS A 41 -13.44 -12.26 9.24
N GLU A 42 -13.84 -12.71 8.06
CA GLU A 42 -15.08 -12.24 7.40
C GLU A 42 -15.70 -13.35 6.57
N ASP A 43 -17.02 -13.26 6.42
CA ASP A 43 -17.80 -14.06 5.46
C ASP A 43 -17.94 -13.25 4.17
N GLY A 44 -17.35 -13.72 3.08
CA GLY A 44 -17.43 -13.11 1.76
C GLY A 44 -18.28 -13.93 0.79
N ASP A 45 -18.45 -13.41 -0.43
CA ASP A 45 -19.17 -14.10 -1.52
C ASP A 45 -18.47 -15.41 -1.94
N VAL A 46 -17.17 -15.55 -1.67
CA VAL A 46 -16.38 -16.75 -1.95
C VAL A 46 -16.15 -17.52 -0.66
N GLU A 47 -16.62 -18.76 -0.63
CA GLU A 47 -16.48 -19.63 0.53
C GLU A 47 -15.23 -20.52 0.43
N TYR A 48 -14.63 -20.84 1.56
CA TYR A 48 -13.56 -21.81 1.67
C TYR A 48 -14.13 -23.25 1.64
N ASP A 49 -13.66 -24.05 0.69
CA ASP A 49 -14.00 -25.47 0.60
C ASP A 49 -13.04 -26.28 1.49
N GLU A 50 -13.50 -26.62 2.69
CA GLU A 50 -12.69 -27.35 3.69
C GLU A 50 -12.18 -28.71 3.20
N GLU A 51 -12.94 -29.40 2.31
CA GLU A 51 -12.49 -30.69 1.76
C GLU A 51 -11.29 -30.48 0.83
N LYS A 52 -11.31 -29.45 0.01
CA LYS A 52 -10.17 -29.10 -0.85
C LYS A 52 -8.97 -28.62 -0.04
N LEU A 53 -9.19 -27.76 0.96
CA LEU A 53 -8.13 -27.32 1.87
C LEU A 53 -7.47 -28.48 2.61
N ALA A 54 -8.26 -29.45 3.10
CA ALA A 54 -7.74 -30.64 3.73
C ALA A 54 -6.88 -31.49 2.78
N GLY A 55 -7.18 -31.45 1.47
CA GLY A 55 -6.40 -32.13 0.43
C GLY A 55 -4.96 -31.60 0.29
N ILE A 56 -4.72 -30.34 0.68
CA ILE A 56 -3.41 -29.66 0.66
C ILE A 56 -2.87 -29.38 2.07
N ASN A 57 -3.35 -30.11 3.09
CA ASN A 57 -2.92 -29.99 4.49
C ASN A 57 -3.16 -28.61 5.12
N VAL A 58 -4.18 -27.88 4.69
CA VAL A 58 -4.59 -26.58 5.23
C VAL A 58 -5.87 -26.74 6.06
N LYS A 59 -5.94 -26.08 7.20
CA LYS A 59 -7.11 -26.00 8.07
C LYS A 59 -7.68 -24.59 8.05
N LEU A 60 -8.99 -24.51 8.26
CA LEU A 60 -9.72 -23.25 8.39
C LEU A 60 -10.13 -23.04 9.85
N ALA A 61 -9.93 -21.83 10.33
CA ALA A 61 -10.51 -21.33 11.58
C ALA A 61 -11.20 -19.98 11.27
N THR A 62 -12.34 -19.72 11.90
CA THR A 62 -13.08 -18.46 11.74
C THR A 62 -13.05 -17.64 13.03
N ILE A 63 -13.00 -16.33 12.89
CA ILE A 63 -13.16 -15.38 13.98
C ILE A 63 -14.22 -14.37 13.52
N ASP A 64 -15.42 -14.47 14.08
CA ASP A 64 -16.59 -13.75 13.58
C ASP A 64 -16.72 -12.33 14.17
N GLU A 65 -16.15 -12.10 15.36
CA GLU A 65 -16.28 -10.83 16.08
C GLU A 65 -14.89 -10.19 16.29
N GLU A 66 -14.79 -8.87 16.13
CA GLU A 66 -13.53 -8.13 16.31
C GLU A 66 -12.90 -8.34 17.68
N GLU A 67 -13.71 -8.44 18.72
CA GLU A 67 -13.28 -8.65 20.12
C GLU A 67 -12.60 -10.01 20.32
N ASP A 68 -12.93 -10.99 19.48
CA ASP A 68 -12.36 -12.34 19.51
C ASP A 68 -11.02 -12.44 18.77
N PHE A 69 -10.66 -11.43 17.98
CA PHE A 69 -9.32 -11.30 17.40
C PHE A 69 -8.35 -10.77 18.47
N ASN A 70 -7.86 -11.65 19.30
CA ASN A 70 -6.98 -11.31 20.43
C ASN A 70 -5.92 -12.38 20.68
N ALA A 71 -4.87 -12.02 21.44
CA ALA A 71 -3.72 -12.90 21.71
C ALA A 71 -4.12 -14.28 22.27
N LYS A 72 -5.14 -14.34 23.13
CA LYS A 72 -5.59 -15.61 23.73
C LYS A 72 -6.23 -16.54 22.69
N THR A 73 -7.06 -16.00 21.81
CA THR A 73 -7.68 -16.76 20.73
C THR A 73 -6.62 -17.28 19.77
N LEU A 74 -5.68 -16.40 19.35
CA LEU A 74 -4.60 -16.78 18.44
C LEU A 74 -3.71 -17.86 19.06
N GLU A 75 -3.38 -17.78 20.36
CA GLU A 75 -2.62 -18.82 21.05
C GLU A 75 -3.39 -20.16 21.12
N THR A 76 -4.71 -20.10 21.34
CA THR A 76 -5.56 -21.32 21.33
C THR A 76 -5.53 -22.00 19.95
N LEU A 77 -5.60 -21.21 18.87
CA LEU A 77 -5.50 -21.72 17.51
C LEU A 77 -4.11 -22.30 17.22
N ASN A 78 -3.05 -21.63 17.69
CA ASN A 78 -1.68 -22.10 17.57
C ASN A 78 -1.49 -23.47 18.24
N GLU A 79 -1.97 -23.63 19.48
CA GLU A 79 -1.89 -24.90 20.21
C GLU A 79 -2.70 -26.01 19.55
N ALA A 80 -3.91 -25.69 19.05
CA ALA A 80 -4.83 -26.66 18.47
C ALA A 80 -4.36 -27.16 17.11
N TYR A 81 -3.90 -26.29 16.24
CA TYR A 81 -3.56 -26.62 14.84
C TYR A 81 -2.07 -26.84 14.61
N LYS A 82 -1.19 -26.26 15.45
CA LYS A 82 0.26 -26.30 15.32
C LYS A 82 0.72 -26.01 13.88
N PRO A 83 0.34 -24.84 13.35
CA PRO A 83 0.62 -24.51 11.96
C PRO A 83 2.12 -24.32 11.72
N GLN A 84 2.53 -24.46 10.46
CA GLN A 84 3.87 -24.14 9.99
C GLN A 84 3.84 -22.92 9.04
N VAL A 85 2.66 -22.60 8.55
CA VAL A 85 2.39 -21.38 7.78
C VAL A 85 0.97 -20.90 8.08
N ILE A 86 0.77 -19.58 8.09
CA ILE A 86 -0.50 -18.97 8.50
C ILE A 86 -0.91 -17.92 7.47
N PHE A 87 -2.20 -17.93 7.15
CA PHE A 87 -2.86 -16.96 6.29
C PHE A 87 -3.97 -16.28 7.11
N ILE A 88 -3.83 -14.99 7.39
CA ILE A 88 -4.86 -14.22 8.10
C ILE A 88 -5.61 -13.38 7.09
N GLU A 89 -6.89 -13.70 6.88
CA GLU A 89 -7.83 -12.86 6.15
C GLU A 89 -8.51 -11.92 7.14
N TYR A 90 -7.98 -10.70 7.25
CA TYR A 90 -8.49 -9.72 8.20
C TYR A 90 -9.78 -9.08 7.69
N ASN A 91 -10.74 -8.85 8.60
CA ASN A 91 -12.01 -8.25 8.24
C ASN A 91 -11.84 -6.80 7.77
N GLY A 92 -12.38 -6.50 6.59
CA GLY A 92 -12.22 -5.19 5.95
C GLY A 92 -12.97 -4.03 6.63
N THR A 93 -13.80 -4.32 7.62
CA THR A 93 -14.56 -3.31 8.38
C THR A 93 -14.03 -3.10 9.80
N TRP A 94 -13.16 -4.00 10.29
CA TRP A 94 -12.56 -3.86 11.62
C TRP A 94 -11.46 -2.80 11.62
N GLY A 95 -11.21 -2.24 12.82
CA GLY A 95 -10.15 -1.26 13.02
C GLY A 95 -8.76 -1.88 12.83
N MET A 96 -7.88 -1.19 12.11
CA MET A 96 -6.49 -1.64 11.95
C MET A 96 -5.69 -1.57 13.25
N ASP A 97 -6.17 -0.80 14.24
CA ASP A 97 -5.56 -0.75 15.57
C ASP A 97 -5.68 -2.10 16.28
N THR A 98 -6.83 -2.78 16.18
CA THR A 98 -7.01 -4.13 16.74
C THR A 98 -5.95 -5.10 16.21
N LEU A 99 -5.70 -5.08 14.89
CA LEU A 99 -4.67 -5.91 14.27
C LEU A 99 -3.25 -5.57 14.78
N LYS A 100 -2.93 -4.28 14.93
CA LYS A 100 -1.61 -3.80 15.34
C LYS A 100 -1.31 -4.02 16.82
N GLU A 101 -2.33 -3.92 17.66
CA GLU A 101 -2.19 -4.04 19.12
C GLU A 101 -2.28 -5.49 19.59
N THR A 102 -2.80 -6.41 18.77
CA THR A 102 -2.89 -7.82 19.11
C THR A 102 -1.51 -8.47 19.07
N GLU A 103 -1.05 -8.95 20.23
CA GLU A 103 0.19 -9.73 20.31
C GLU A 103 0.02 -11.09 19.62
N LEU A 104 0.91 -11.37 18.68
CA LEU A 104 0.94 -12.67 17.99
C LEU A 104 1.56 -13.74 18.89
N PRO A 105 1.17 -15.02 18.76
CA PRO A 105 1.80 -16.14 19.44
C PRO A 105 3.30 -16.20 19.19
N GLU A 106 4.03 -16.78 20.16
CA GLU A 106 5.48 -16.88 20.09
C GLU A 106 5.91 -17.70 18.86
N GLY A 107 6.80 -17.11 18.05
CA GLY A 107 7.29 -17.71 16.81
C GLY A 107 6.53 -17.26 15.56
N TRP A 108 5.34 -16.66 15.67
CA TRP A 108 4.64 -16.10 14.52
C TRP A 108 5.29 -14.81 14.06
N VAL A 109 5.63 -14.73 12.77
CA VAL A 109 6.26 -13.54 12.18
C VAL A 109 5.51 -13.14 10.92
N VAL A 110 4.98 -11.92 10.88
CA VAL A 110 4.39 -11.39 9.65
C VAL A 110 5.51 -11.18 8.63
N VAL A 111 5.53 -12.01 7.60
CA VAL A 111 6.54 -11.96 6.54
C VAL A 111 6.09 -11.15 5.34
N GLN A 112 4.78 -11.04 5.14
CA GLN A 112 4.21 -10.23 4.06
C GLN A 112 2.80 -9.78 4.41
N SER A 113 2.50 -8.52 4.07
CA SER A 113 1.16 -7.94 4.14
C SER A 113 0.69 -7.58 2.73
N LEU A 114 -0.43 -8.17 2.31
CA LEU A 114 -1.06 -7.98 1.02
C LEU A 114 -2.41 -7.30 1.20
N ALA A 115 -2.65 -6.22 0.50
CA ALA A 115 -3.94 -5.54 0.52
C ALA A 115 -4.61 -5.64 -0.85
N THR A 116 -5.87 -6.06 -0.87
CA THR A 116 -6.67 -6.10 -2.10
C THR A 116 -7.64 -4.93 -2.18
N ALA A 117 -7.86 -4.44 -3.39
CA ALA A 117 -8.84 -3.40 -3.68
C ALA A 117 -9.52 -3.67 -5.02
N ASP A 118 -10.85 -3.69 -5.04
CA ASP A 118 -11.62 -3.80 -6.26
C ASP A 118 -11.56 -2.48 -7.05
N ALA A 119 -10.93 -2.50 -8.21
CA ALA A 119 -10.75 -1.32 -9.06
C ALA A 119 -12.09 -0.69 -9.50
N THR A 120 -13.16 -1.49 -9.57
CA THR A 120 -14.48 -1.02 -10.02
C THR A 120 -15.22 -0.20 -8.94
N THR A 121 -14.91 -0.43 -7.67
CA THR A 121 -15.57 0.21 -6.52
C THR A 121 -14.67 1.16 -5.73
N PHE A 122 -13.36 1.11 -5.96
CA PHE A 122 -12.38 1.86 -5.18
C PHE A 122 -12.62 3.37 -5.14
N GLU A 123 -12.97 3.99 -6.28
CA GLU A 123 -13.27 5.43 -6.30
C GLU A 123 -14.51 5.80 -5.47
N MET A 124 -15.53 4.95 -5.51
CA MET A 124 -16.75 5.14 -4.71
C MET A 124 -16.43 5.08 -3.21
N TYR A 125 -15.63 4.10 -2.80
CA TYR A 125 -15.19 3.97 -1.41
C TYR A 125 -14.27 5.11 -0.98
N LEU A 126 -13.34 5.56 -1.83
CA LEU A 126 -12.52 6.73 -1.55
C LEU A 126 -13.36 7.99 -1.34
N ALA A 127 -14.48 8.14 -2.06
CA ALA A 127 -15.34 9.30 -1.93
C ALA A 127 -16.18 9.29 -0.64
N ASN A 128 -16.58 8.10 -0.15
CA ASN A 128 -17.54 7.95 0.94
C ASN A 128 -16.93 7.43 2.25
N MET A 129 -15.88 6.63 2.18
CA MET A 129 -15.30 5.89 3.32
C MET A 129 -13.76 5.94 3.27
N ARG A 130 -13.22 7.09 2.92
CA ARG A 130 -11.78 7.27 2.63
C ARG A 130 -10.88 6.73 3.74
N THR A 131 -11.13 7.13 4.98
CA THR A 131 -10.29 6.73 6.12
C THR A 131 -10.22 5.22 6.24
N MET A 132 -11.36 4.57 6.28
CA MET A 132 -11.47 3.12 6.44
C MET A 132 -10.72 2.36 5.34
N ILE A 133 -10.95 2.71 4.07
CA ILE A 133 -10.29 2.00 2.97
C ILE A 133 -8.78 2.27 2.93
N MET A 134 -8.37 3.48 3.27
CA MET A 134 -6.95 3.83 3.24
C MET A 134 -6.17 3.21 4.40
N GLU A 135 -6.79 3.03 5.56
CA GLU A 135 -6.20 2.32 6.69
C GLU A 135 -5.85 0.88 6.33
N GLN A 136 -6.71 0.19 5.56
CA GLN A 136 -6.45 -1.17 5.09
C GLN A 136 -5.23 -1.29 4.15
N LEU A 137 -4.85 -0.19 3.49
CA LEU A 137 -3.72 -0.15 2.55
C LEU A 137 -2.43 0.40 3.15
N PHE A 138 -2.51 0.98 4.36
CA PHE A 138 -1.43 1.82 4.91
C PHE A 138 -0.12 1.05 5.15
N ASP A 139 -0.19 -0.14 5.72
CA ASP A 139 0.98 -0.94 6.10
C ASP A 139 1.23 -2.14 5.15
N ALA A 140 0.52 -2.20 4.02
CA ALA A 140 0.68 -3.29 3.07
C ALA A 140 2.04 -3.21 2.33
N ASP A 141 2.71 -4.35 2.19
CA ASP A 141 3.89 -4.48 1.33
C ASP A 141 3.49 -4.46 -0.14
N VAL A 142 2.37 -5.10 -0.45
CA VAL A 142 1.80 -5.16 -1.80
C VAL A 142 0.34 -4.74 -1.76
N VAL A 143 -0.05 -3.84 -2.67
CA VAL A 143 -1.44 -3.47 -2.91
C VAL A 143 -1.85 -3.98 -4.29
N ILE A 144 -2.86 -4.82 -4.34
CA ILE A 144 -3.36 -5.44 -5.56
C ILE A 144 -4.70 -4.81 -5.91
N PHE A 145 -4.74 -4.07 -7.00
CA PHE A 145 -6.00 -3.65 -7.62
C PHE A 145 -6.45 -4.71 -8.60
N ASN A 146 -7.48 -5.44 -8.25
CA ASN A 146 -8.05 -6.46 -9.12
C ASN A 146 -9.22 -5.92 -9.95
N ARG A 147 -9.75 -6.76 -10.85
CA ARG A 147 -10.89 -6.46 -11.75
C ARG A 147 -10.64 -5.20 -12.61
N CYS A 148 -9.38 -4.90 -12.89
CA CYS A 148 -9.01 -3.78 -13.75
C CYS A 148 -9.44 -3.98 -15.19
N ASP A 149 -9.67 -2.86 -15.90
CA ASP A 149 -9.90 -2.80 -17.33
C ASP A 149 -9.08 -1.66 -17.96
N ASP A 150 -9.32 -1.38 -19.24
CA ASP A 150 -8.57 -0.35 -19.97
C ASP A 150 -8.88 1.07 -19.49
N ASP A 151 -10.07 1.28 -18.91
CA ASP A 151 -10.52 2.58 -18.39
C ASP A 151 -10.16 2.79 -16.91
N THR A 152 -9.57 1.79 -16.24
CA THR A 152 -9.18 1.88 -14.83
C THR A 152 -8.19 3.02 -14.63
N PRO A 153 -8.48 4.01 -13.73
CA PRO A 153 -7.65 5.20 -13.52
C PRO A 153 -6.44 4.89 -12.61
N ARG A 154 -5.54 4.02 -13.10
CA ARG A 154 -4.39 3.48 -12.34
C ARG A 154 -3.51 4.53 -11.71
N GLU A 155 -3.23 5.63 -12.44
CA GLU A 155 -2.45 6.75 -11.90
C GLU A 155 -3.08 7.38 -10.66
N LYS A 156 -4.40 7.56 -10.70
CA LYS A 156 -5.14 8.09 -9.57
C LYS A 156 -5.09 7.14 -8.38
N PHE A 157 -5.23 5.83 -8.62
CA PHE A 157 -5.13 4.80 -7.60
C PHE A 157 -3.73 4.78 -6.98
N ARG A 158 -2.70 4.71 -7.83
CA ARG A 158 -1.30 4.76 -7.41
C ARG A 158 -1.01 6.00 -6.57
N ARG A 159 -1.45 7.16 -6.99
CA ARG A 159 -1.26 8.43 -6.26
C ARG A 159 -1.88 8.37 -4.86
N ASN A 160 -3.11 7.84 -4.74
CA ASN A 160 -3.76 7.71 -3.44
C ASN A 160 -2.99 6.76 -2.51
N VAL A 161 -2.58 5.59 -2.99
CA VAL A 161 -1.80 4.63 -2.21
C VAL A 161 -0.44 5.20 -1.82
N LYS A 162 0.33 5.74 -2.78
CA LYS A 162 1.69 6.25 -2.56
C LYS A 162 1.73 7.50 -1.67
N ALA A 163 0.65 8.26 -1.60
CA ALA A 163 0.53 9.38 -0.66
C ALA A 163 0.61 8.93 0.80
N LEU A 164 0.12 7.73 1.13
CA LEU A 164 0.13 7.15 2.46
C LEU A 164 1.23 6.10 2.64
N ASN A 165 1.30 5.17 1.71
CA ASN A 165 2.23 4.05 1.76
C ASN A 165 3.20 4.10 0.56
N ARG A 166 4.31 4.84 0.74
CA ARG A 166 5.32 5.02 -0.31
C ARG A 166 6.05 3.74 -0.68
N LYS A 167 6.13 2.79 0.26
CA LYS A 167 6.90 1.54 0.09
C LYS A 167 6.09 0.47 -0.65
N ALA A 168 4.75 0.51 -0.58
CA ALA A 168 3.91 -0.52 -1.16
C ALA A 168 4.23 -0.75 -2.64
N GLN A 169 4.45 -1.99 -3.02
CA GLN A 169 4.39 -2.39 -4.41
C GLN A 169 2.92 -2.36 -4.84
N ILE A 170 2.63 -1.84 -6.03
CA ILE A 170 1.26 -1.77 -6.54
C ILE A 170 1.16 -2.66 -7.78
N VAL A 171 0.21 -3.57 -7.75
CA VAL A 171 -0.07 -4.51 -8.82
C VAL A 171 -1.47 -4.26 -9.36
N TYR A 172 -1.65 -4.35 -10.66
CA TYR A 172 -2.94 -4.24 -11.31
C TYR A 172 -3.26 -5.56 -12.01
N GLU A 173 -4.36 -6.17 -11.62
CA GLU A 173 -4.83 -7.43 -12.15
C GLU A 173 -6.11 -7.19 -12.95
N ARG A 174 -6.18 -7.75 -14.15
CA ARG A 174 -7.35 -7.68 -15.02
C ARG A 174 -8.44 -8.65 -14.54
N LYS A 175 -9.66 -8.47 -15.09
CA LYS A 175 -10.80 -9.35 -14.80
C LYS A 175 -10.59 -10.82 -15.18
N ASP A 176 -9.63 -11.09 -16.06
CA ASP A 176 -9.27 -12.44 -16.49
C ASP A 176 -8.12 -13.06 -15.69
N GLY A 177 -7.68 -12.40 -14.60
CA GLY A 177 -6.58 -12.83 -13.74
C GLY A 177 -5.19 -12.49 -14.29
N THR A 178 -5.08 -11.89 -15.47
CA THR A 178 -3.78 -11.50 -16.02
C THR A 178 -3.28 -10.20 -15.39
N LEU A 179 -1.97 -10.10 -15.18
CA LEU A 179 -1.38 -8.86 -14.72
C LEU A 179 -1.41 -7.79 -15.82
N ASP A 180 -1.78 -6.58 -15.45
CA ASP A 180 -1.72 -5.45 -16.34
C ASP A 180 -0.31 -4.84 -16.32
N GLU A 181 0.56 -5.35 -17.17
CA GLU A 181 1.95 -4.92 -17.33
C GLU A 181 2.12 -3.65 -18.16
N ARG A 182 1.01 -2.99 -18.57
CA ARG A 182 1.15 -1.75 -19.32
C ARG A 182 2.09 -0.80 -18.57
N GLU A 183 3.17 -0.41 -19.25
CA GLU A 183 4.02 0.66 -18.72
C GLU A 183 3.13 1.87 -18.40
N MET A 184 3.19 2.34 -17.17
CA MET A 184 2.53 3.55 -16.81
C MET A 184 3.34 4.70 -17.43
N GLU A 185 2.91 5.18 -18.58
CA GLU A 185 3.33 6.50 -19.07
C GLU A 185 2.66 7.55 -18.18
N ASP A 186 3.28 7.78 -17.02
CA ASP A 186 2.55 8.07 -15.81
C ASP A 186 2.56 9.52 -15.41
N VAL A 187 3.06 10.37 -16.27
CA VAL A 187 3.19 11.76 -15.91
C VAL A 187 2.73 12.62 -17.07
N PRO A 188 1.92 13.69 -16.81
CA PRO A 188 1.33 14.54 -17.82
C PRO A 188 2.37 15.45 -18.52
N PHE A 189 3.65 15.13 -18.41
CA PHE A 189 4.76 15.86 -18.98
C PHE A 189 5.75 14.90 -19.65
N ASP A 190 6.45 15.38 -20.69
CA ASP A 190 7.39 14.57 -21.45
C ASP A 190 8.66 14.26 -20.63
N THR A 191 8.74 13.03 -20.16
CA THR A 191 9.91 12.54 -19.42
C THR A 191 11.12 12.23 -20.30
N SER A 192 10.99 12.25 -21.63
CA SER A 192 12.13 12.11 -22.54
C SER A 192 12.90 13.42 -22.72
N ALA A 193 12.25 14.55 -22.47
CA ALA A 193 12.87 15.88 -22.59
C ALA A 193 13.97 16.11 -21.55
N ASP A 194 15.02 16.84 -21.94
CA ASP A 194 16.09 17.27 -21.02
C ASP A 194 15.62 18.40 -20.08
N PHE A 195 14.58 19.14 -20.50
CA PHE A 195 13.97 20.23 -19.75
C PHE A 195 12.49 19.94 -19.56
N ILE A 196 12.08 19.80 -18.30
CA ILE A 196 10.69 19.49 -17.93
C ILE A 196 10.11 20.66 -17.14
N GLU A 197 9.07 21.29 -17.66
CA GLU A 197 8.31 22.32 -16.95
C GLU A 197 7.06 21.71 -16.33
N LEU A 198 6.97 21.80 -15.00
CA LEU A 198 5.86 21.24 -14.23
C LEU A 198 4.84 22.31 -13.89
N SER A 199 3.57 22.03 -14.12
CA SER A 199 2.48 22.80 -13.57
C SER A 199 2.31 22.54 -12.06
N ASP A 200 1.48 23.37 -11.41
CA ASP A 200 1.17 23.19 -9.99
C ASP A 200 0.50 21.84 -9.70
N ALA A 201 -0.31 21.36 -10.63
CA ALA A 201 -0.98 20.06 -10.52
C ALA A 201 -0.02 18.88 -10.73
N ASP A 202 1.03 19.06 -11.53
CA ASP A 202 1.95 17.98 -11.90
C ASP A 202 3.06 17.75 -10.87
N TYR A 203 3.30 18.73 -9.99
CA TYR A 203 4.41 18.65 -9.02
C TYR A 203 4.35 17.41 -8.13
N GLY A 204 3.16 17.07 -7.63
CA GLY A 204 2.97 15.90 -6.77
C GLY A 204 3.26 14.58 -7.51
N LEU A 205 2.80 14.49 -8.76
CA LEU A 205 3.04 13.33 -9.62
C LEU A 205 4.53 13.18 -9.94
N TRP A 206 5.17 14.28 -10.35
CA TRP A 206 6.61 14.28 -10.58
C TRP A 206 7.40 13.88 -9.32
N TYR A 207 7.04 14.42 -8.16
CA TYR A 207 7.74 14.12 -6.91
C TYR A 207 7.70 12.63 -6.60
N LEU A 208 6.52 12.00 -6.73
CA LEU A 208 6.35 10.57 -6.49
C LEU A 208 7.12 9.72 -7.51
N ASP A 209 6.98 10.04 -8.81
CA ASP A 209 7.69 9.31 -9.87
C ASP A 209 9.22 9.46 -9.73
N ALA A 210 9.72 10.66 -9.38
CA ALA A 210 11.13 10.88 -9.16
C ALA A 210 11.69 10.17 -7.90
N MET A 211 10.85 9.93 -6.89
CA MET A 211 11.20 9.11 -5.74
C MET A 211 11.34 7.63 -6.09
N ASP A 212 10.43 7.12 -6.91
CA ASP A 212 10.39 5.72 -7.31
C ASP A 212 11.42 5.43 -8.43
N ASN A 213 11.59 6.38 -9.36
CA ASN A 213 12.40 6.23 -10.58
C ASN A 213 13.47 7.34 -10.71
N PRO A 214 14.39 7.52 -9.75
CA PRO A 214 15.33 8.65 -9.74
C PRO A 214 16.23 8.70 -11.00
N LYS A 215 16.55 7.55 -11.58
CA LYS A 215 17.38 7.46 -12.80
C LYS A 215 16.70 8.06 -14.03
N LYS A 216 15.37 8.09 -14.07
CA LYS A 216 14.58 8.69 -15.15
C LYS A 216 14.82 10.20 -15.29
N TYR A 217 15.17 10.84 -14.17
CA TYR A 217 15.38 12.29 -14.05
C TYR A 217 16.84 12.69 -13.91
N ASP A 218 17.76 11.73 -13.96
CA ASP A 218 19.18 12.02 -13.84
C ASP A 218 19.68 12.86 -15.01
N GLY A 219 20.38 13.96 -14.71
CA GLY A 219 20.87 14.92 -15.69
C GLY A 219 19.83 15.86 -16.27
N LYS A 220 18.57 15.76 -15.90
CA LYS A 220 17.49 16.61 -16.42
C LYS A 220 17.32 17.91 -15.62
N THR A 221 16.81 18.94 -16.31
CA THR A 221 16.45 20.22 -15.69
C THR A 221 14.94 20.28 -15.43
N ILE A 222 14.56 20.43 -14.17
CA ILE A 222 13.15 20.52 -13.77
C ILE A 222 12.83 21.95 -13.35
N LYS A 223 11.83 22.56 -13.99
CA LYS A 223 11.32 23.90 -13.67
C LYS A 223 9.95 23.80 -13.03
N PHE A 224 9.79 24.36 -11.85
CA PHE A 224 8.51 24.45 -11.16
C PHE A 224 8.48 25.63 -10.17
N LEU A 225 7.29 26.07 -9.79
CA LEU A 225 7.12 27.04 -8.73
C LEU A 225 7.18 26.36 -7.38
N ALA A 226 8.07 26.80 -6.50
CA ALA A 226 8.32 26.16 -5.21
C ALA A 226 8.32 27.16 -4.06
N LEU A 227 7.91 26.70 -2.89
CA LEU A 227 8.30 27.28 -1.63
C LEU A 227 9.69 26.76 -1.26
N VAL A 228 10.53 27.60 -0.69
CA VAL A 228 11.87 27.19 -0.29
C VAL A 228 11.89 27.02 1.23
N TYR A 229 12.13 25.78 1.66
CA TYR A 229 12.38 25.48 3.07
C TYR A 229 13.87 25.45 3.33
N ASN A 230 14.33 26.34 4.21
CA ASN A 230 15.74 26.50 4.57
C ASN A 230 15.88 26.54 6.09
N PRO A 231 15.87 25.39 6.78
CA PRO A 231 16.05 25.34 8.22
C PRO A 231 17.46 25.79 8.64
N ASP A 232 17.57 26.48 9.77
CA ASP A 232 18.81 27.07 10.33
C ASP A 232 20.00 26.09 10.48
N LYS A 233 19.74 24.79 10.45
CA LYS A 233 20.74 23.73 10.59
C LYS A 233 21.32 23.22 9.27
N MET A 234 20.88 23.73 8.13
CA MET A 234 21.41 23.30 6.83
C MET A 234 22.73 23.99 6.50
N LYS A 235 23.58 23.25 5.76
CA LYS A 235 24.85 23.79 5.26
C LYS A 235 24.57 24.90 4.24
N LYS A 236 25.45 25.91 4.20
CA LYS A 236 25.38 26.97 3.19
C LYS A 236 25.31 26.38 1.77
N GLY A 237 24.39 26.88 0.97
CA GLY A 237 24.15 26.41 -0.41
C GLY A 237 23.31 25.12 -0.49
N VAL A 238 22.66 24.71 0.61
CA VAL A 238 21.71 23.59 0.62
C VAL A 238 20.33 24.13 1.03
N PHE A 239 19.30 23.76 0.31
CA PHE A 239 17.92 24.17 0.57
C PHE A 239 16.95 23.09 0.05
N VAL A 240 15.68 23.19 0.40
CA VAL A 240 14.64 22.27 -0.06
C VAL A 240 13.56 23.06 -0.77
N PRO A 241 13.58 23.10 -2.11
CA PRO A 241 12.44 23.58 -2.88
C PRO A 241 11.35 22.54 -2.84
N GLY A 242 10.12 22.94 -2.55
CA GLY A 242 9.02 22.01 -2.40
C GLY A 242 7.67 22.70 -2.35
N ARG A 243 6.66 21.92 -2.04
CA ARG A 243 5.28 22.38 -1.88
C ARG A 243 4.60 21.67 -0.74
N PHE A 244 3.56 22.30 -0.21
CA PHE A 244 2.63 21.59 0.66
C PHE A 244 1.71 20.71 -0.19
N ALA A 245 1.61 19.44 0.15
CA ALA A 245 0.69 18.50 -0.46
C ALA A 245 -0.14 17.84 0.62
N MET A 246 -1.41 17.65 0.31
CA MET A 246 -2.32 16.87 1.14
C MET A 246 -2.05 15.39 0.88
N THR A 247 -1.71 14.65 1.92
CA THR A 247 -1.40 13.22 1.80
C THR A 247 -2.62 12.33 1.96
N CYS A 248 -3.41 12.49 3.01
CA CYS A 248 -4.59 11.66 3.24
C CYS A 248 -5.87 12.47 3.53
N CYS A 249 -5.79 13.59 4.24
CA CYS A 249 -6.93 14.44 4.55
C CYS A 249 -6.50 15.90 4.68
N VAL A 250 -7.47 16.82 4.81
CA VAL A 250 -7.19 18.27 4.91
C VAL A 250 -6.31 18.61 6.12
N GLU A 251 -6.35 17.79 7.16
CA GLU A 251 -5.55 17.99 8.38
C GLU A 251 -4.11 17.49 8.23
N ASP A 252 -3.83 16.72 7.19
CA ASP A 252 -2.54 16.05 6.96
C ASP A 252 -1.80 16.65 5.76
N ILE A 253 -1.58 17.97 5.85
CA ILE A 253 -0.81 18.71 4.83
C ILE A 253 0.67 18.66 5.20
N THR A 254 1.45 17.99 4.36
CA THR A 254 2.90 17.83 4.55
C THR A 254 3.68 18.57 3.47
N PHE A 255 4.84 19.15 3.88
CA PHE A 255 5.77 19.74 2.93
C PHE A 255 6.61 18.65 2.27
N ILE A 256 6.49 18.53 0.95
CA ILE A 256 7.26 17.57 0.13
C ILE A 256 8.25 18.33 -0.75
N GLY A 257 9.49 17.83 -0.84
CA GLY A 257 10.53 18.44 -1.64
C GLY A 257 11.85 17.67 -1.59
N PHE A 258 12.70 17.90 -2.59
CA PHE A 258 14.02 17.30 -2.65
C PHE A 258 15.08 18.25 -2.08
N LYS A 259 16.07 17.67 -1.42
CA LYS A 259 17.22 18.42 -0.93
C LYS A 259 18.11 18.81 -2.11
N CYS A 260 18.19 20.12 -2.38
CA CYS A 260 18.99 20.68 -3.44
C CYS A 260 20.31 21.26 -2.90
N LYS A 261 21.36 21.14 -3.69
CA LYS A 261 22.66 21.74 -3.42
C LYS A 261 23.04 22.67 -4.57
N TYR A 262 23.13 23.96 -4.27
CA TYR A 262 23.57 24.97 -5.23
C TYR A 262 24.48 25.98 -4.52
N PRO A 263 25.80 25.93 -4.73
CA PRO A 263 26.77 26.74 -3.97
C PRO A 263 26.57 28.25 -4.12
N ASP A 264 26.12 28.69 -5.28
CA ASP A 264 25.94 30.09 -5.63
C ASP A 264 24.49 30.57 -5.43
N CYS A 265 23.67 29.79 -4.73
CA CYS A 265 22.28 30.15 -4.49
C CYS A 265 22.17 31.36 -3.56
N LEU A 266 21.68 32.45 -4.10
CA LEU A 266 21.32 33.66 -3.37
C LEU A 266 19.84 33.57 -2.99
N LEU A 267 19.53 32.89 -1.89
CA LEU A 267 18.20 32.97 -1.28
C LEU A 267 18.11 34.28 -0.51
N TYR A 268 17.41 35.25 -1.08
CA TYR A 268 17.13 36.50 -0.38
C TYR A 268 15.97 36.27 0.57
N THR A 269 16.20 36.49 1.85
CA THR A 269 15.17 36.59 2.88
C THR A 269 14.61 38.03 2.95
N SER A 270 14.37 38.67 1.82
CA SER A 270 13.66 39.93 1.82
C SER A 270 12.19 39.67 2.09
N PRO A 271 11.54 40.36 3.03
CA PRO A 271 10.11 40.38 3.09
C PRO A 271 9.55 40.82 1.74
N SER A 272 8.46 40.17 1.32
CA SER A 272 7.74 40.57 0.12
C SER A 272 7.41 42.04 0.18
N PRO A 273 7.58 42.85 -0.89
CA PRO A 273 7.20 44.26 -0.88
C PRO A 273 5.68 44.46 -0.88
N ARG A 274 4.93 43.52 -0.39
CA ARG A 274 3.48 43.54 -0.23
C ARG A 274 3.11 43.14 1.18
N ASP A 275 3.35 44.01 2.07
CA ASP A 275 2.65 44.12 3.36
C ASP A 275 1.91 45.42 3.39
#